data_e3223663415e1be0185219ade8e93d18
#
_entry.id   e3223663415e1be0185219ade8e93d18
#
_cell.length_a   1.000
_cell.length_b   1.000
_cell.length_c   1.000
_cell.angle_alpha   90.00
_cell.angle_beta   90.00
_cell.angle_gamma   90.00
#
_symmetry.space_group_name_H-M   'P 1'
#
loop_
_entity.id
_entity.type
_entity.pdbx_description
1 polymer ?
#
loop_
_entity_poly.entity_id
_entity_poly.type
_entity_poly.pdbx_seq_one_letter_code
_entity_poly.pdbx_strand_id
1 'polypeptide(L)'
;EYNVTTSIKLIKPITNALIFSKTYDKSSFDDMCYDRHPYYPFYPDSRDKFRVNTQIANDISSDILDDISPHYVYYDIEIIDELDKDTLTFSKEQEKRFEKVVELIVTKNLDLAKIELENLDKEFKQKSFEVIYNLALINEAYNQLKIANELYNEAKMLTLNTKYLDLAK
;
A
#
# COMPACT_ATOMS: atom_id res chain seq x y z
N GLU A 1 18.07 -12.71 -26.01
CA GLU A 1 16.91 -12.63 -25.11
C GLU A 1 16.74 -13.95 -24.38
N TYR A 2 16.58 -13.88 -23.07
CA TYR A 2 16.33 -15.02 -22.21
C TYR A 2 14.99 -14.79 -21.49
N ASN A 3 14.07 -15.75 -21.64
CA ASN A 3 12.77 -15.70 -21.00
C ASN A 3 12.64 -16.92 -20.07
N VAL A 4 12.30 -16.68 -18.82
CA VAL A 4 12.07 -17.73 -17.83
C VAL A 4 10.70 -17.53 -17.21
N THR A 5 9.87 -18.58 -17.27
CA THR A 5 8.56 -18.63 -16.64
C THR A 5 8.61 -19.66 -15.51
N THR A 6 8.30 -19.26 -14.29
CA THR A 6 8.26 -20.12 -13.11
C THR A 6 6.90 -20.06 -12.47
N SER A 7 6.25 -21.20 -12.26
CA SER A 7 4.98 -21.30 -11.54
C SER A 7 5.18 -21.95 -10.19
N ILE A 8 4.69 -21.34 -9.14
CA ILE A 8 4.70 -21.91 -7.79
C ILE A 8 3.27 -22.14 -7.29
N LYS A 9 3.11 -23.15 -6.46
CA LYS A 9 1.86 -23.47 -5.77
C LYS A 9 2.17 -23.81 -4.33
N LEU A 10 1.50 -23.16 -3.41
CA LEU A 10 1.50 -23.50 -1.99
C LEU A 10 0.23 -24.27 -1.67
N ILE A 11 0.41 -25.50 -1.16
CA ILE A 11 -0.69 -26.43 -0.92
C ILE A 11 -0.68 -26.82 0.56
N LYS A 12 -1.85 -26.84 1.18
CA LYS A 12 -2.00 -27.34 2.56
C LYS A 12 -1.85 -28.88 2.58
N PRO A 13 -0.82 -29.45 3.26
CA PRO A 13 -0.47 -30.86 3.10
C PRO A 13 -1.60 -31.85 3.48
N ILE A 14 -2.41 -31.52 4.48
CA ILE A 14 -3.45 -32.42 5.02
C ILE A 14 -4.69 -32.44 4.12
N THR A 15 -5.06 -31.31 3.52
CA THR A 15 -6.32 -31.16 2.77
C THR A 15 -6.14 -31.02 1.28
N ASN A 16 -4.89 -30.94 0.79
CA ASN A 16 -4.52 -30.61 -0.58
C ASN A 16 -5.17 -29.29 -1.10
N ALA A 17 -5.64 -28.44 -0.18
CA ALA A 17 -6.22 -27.17 -0.55
C ALA A 17 -5.13 -26.22 -1.06
N LEU A 18 -5.36 -25.59 -2.20
CA LEU A 18 -4.49 -24.57 -2.75
C LEU A 18 -4.58 -23.31 -1.89
N ILE A 19 -3.45 -22.87 -1.33
CA ILE A 19 -3.34 -21.65 -0.52
C ILE A 19 -2.96 -20.47 -1.40
N PHE A 20 -1.98 -20.70 -2.30
CA PHE A 20 -1.42 -19.66 -3.15
C PHE A 20 -0.96 -20.27 -4.47
N SER A 21 -1.12 -19.55 -5.57
CA SER A 21 -0.59 -19.92 -6.88
C SER A 21 -0.27 -18.67 -7.66
N LYS A 22 0.97 -18.55 -8.13
CA LYS A 22 1.42 -17.42 -8.96
C LYS A 22 2.44 -17.89 -9.99
N THR A 23 2.43 -17.24 -11.13
CA THR A 23 3.41 -17.42 -12.20
C THR A 23 4.26 -16.16 -12.31
N TYR A 24 5.57 -16.35 -12.36
CA TYR A 24 6.56 -15.29 -12.51
C TYR A 24 7.21 -15.42 -13.87
N ASP A 25 7.14 -14.33 -14.64
CA ASP A 25 7.77 -14.22 -15.95
C ASP A 25 8.87 -13.16 -15.87
N LYS A 26 10.10 -13.55 -16.17
CA LYS A 26 11.25 -12.66 -16.23
C LYS A 26 11.95 -12.82 -17.56
N SER A 27 12.31 -11.68 -18.14
CA SER A 27 13.13 -11.61 -19.34
C SER A 27 14.38 -10.78 -19.07
N SER A 28 15.47 -11.17 -19.68
CA SER A 28 16.70 -10.38 -19.70
C SER A 28 17.20 -10.23 -21.11
N PHE A 29 17.55 -9.00 -21.46
CA PHE A 29 18.27 -8.68 -22.70
C PHE A 29 19.74 -8.53 -22.34
N ASP A 30 20.58 -9.24 -23.04
CA ASP A 30 22.01 -9.01 -22.96
C ASP A 30 22.33 -7.88 -23.94
N ASP A 31 22.36 -6.63 -23.43
CA ASP A 31 22.72 -5.41 -24.18
C ASP A 31 24.23 -5.32 -24.41
N MET A 32 24.89 -6.43 -24.68
CA MET A 32 26.27 -6.33 -25.10
C MET A 32 26.31 -5.80 -26.53
N CYS A 33 26.47 -4.49 -26.66
CA CYS A 33 26.93 -3.85 -27.89
C CYS A 33 28.34 -4.34 -28.18
N TYR A 34 28.44 -5.34 -29.05
CA TYR A 34 29.73 -5.78 -29.53
C TYR A 34 30.15 -4.89 -30.68
N ASP A 35 31.30 -4.23 -30.53
CA ASP A 35 32.04 -3.72 -31.68
C ASP A 35 32.33 -4.92 -32.60
N ARG A 36 31.68 -4.94 -33.77
CA ARG A 36 31.90 -5.95 -34.78
C ARG A 36 33.33 -5.86 -35.25
N HIS A 37 34.18 -6.67 -34.65
CA HIS A 37 35.51 -6.87 -35.26
C HIS A 37 35.35 -7.81 -36.43
N PRO A 38 35.64 -7.38 -37.67
CA PRO A 38 35.31 -8.13 -38.91
C PRO A 38 36.05 -9.47 -39.05
N TYR A 39 36.99 -9.77 -38.17
CA TYR A 39 37.86 -10.95 -38.27
C TYR A 39 37.66 -12.04 -37.22
N TYR A 40 36.79 -11.84 -36.23
CA TYR A 40 36.53 -12.86 -35.22
C TYR A 40 35.06 -13.21 -35.18
N PRO A 41 34.68 -14.49 -35.48
CA PRO A 41 33.31 -14.93 -35.26
C PRO A 41 33.04 -14.91 -33.75
N PHE A 42 32.03 -14.16 -33.37
CA PHE A 42 31.61 -14.07 -31.99
C PHE A 42 30.90 -15.36 -31.58
N TYR A 43 31.43 -16.02 -30.58
CA TYR A 43 30.77 -17.09 -29.87
C TYR A 43 30.33 -16.55 -28.46
N PRO A 44 29.04 -16.50 -28.15
CA PRO A 44 28.59 -16.09 -26.81
C PRO A 44 29.24 -17.02 -25.79
N ASP A 45 29.95 -16.43 -24.80
CA ASP A 45 30.60 -17.19 -23.75
C ASP A 45 29.53 -17.89 -22.90
N SER A 46 29.70 -19.18 -22.63
CA SER A 46 28.82 -19.95 -21.75
C SER A 46 28.70 -19.36 -20.34
N ARG A 47 29.70 -18.59 -19.91
CA ARG A 47 29.72 -17.87 -18.64
C ARG A 47 28.66 -16.78 -18.58
N ASP A 48 28.38 -16.08 -19.69
CA ASP A 48 27.36 -15.05 -19.75
C ASP A 48 25.97 -15.65 -19.60
N LYS A 49 25.70 -16.78 -20.22
CA LYS A 49 24.45 -17.53 -20.05
C LYS A 49 24.22 -17.94 -18.60
N PHE A 50 25.27 -18.44 -17.95
CA PHE A 50 25.19 -18.83 -16.55
C PHE A 50 24.91 -17.64 -15.64
N ARG A 51 25.59 -16.52 -15.87
CA ARG A 51 25.39 -15.28 -15.11
C ARG A 51 23.96 -14.74 -15.25
N VAL A 52 23.43 -14.66 -16.48
CA VAL A 52 22.07 -14.18 -16.75
C VAL A 52 21.03 -15.11 -16.13
N ASN A 53 21.18 -16.42 -16.28
CA ASN A 53 20.26 -17.37 -15.67
C ASN A 53 20.28 -17.30 -14.14
N THR A 54 21.46 -17.11 -13.53
CA THR A 54 21.58 -16.95 -12.08
C THR A 54 20.91 -15.67 -11.61
N GLN A 55 21.07 -14.59 -12.35
CA GLN A 55 20.39 -13.32 -12.01
C GLN A 55 18.87 -13.48 -12.09
N ILE A 56 18.34 -14.01 -13.19
CA ILE A 56 16.90 -14.27 -13.33
C ILE A 56 16.37 -15.18 -12.22
N ALA A 57 17.11 -16.23 -11.85
CA ALA A 57 16.72 -17.12 -10.77
C ALA A 57 16.69 -16.40 -9.41
N ASN A 58 17.65 -15.52 -9.14
CA ASN A 58 17.68 -14.71 -7.92
C ASN A 58 16.52 -13.72 -7.87
N ASP A 59 16.22 -13.05 -8.99
CA ASP A 59 15.11 -12.10 -9.08
C ASP A 59 13.77 -12.81 -8.85
N ILE A 60 13.55 -13.97 -9.47
CA ILE A 60 12.34 -14.79 -9.23
C ILE A 60 12.27 -15.25 -7.78
N SER A 61 13.40 -15.67 -7.19
CA SER A 61 13.44 -16.10 -5.80
C SER A 61 13.11 -14.98 -4.83
N SER A 62 13.57 -13.75 -5.11
CA SER A 62 13.23 -12.56 -4.35
C SER A 62 11.73 -12.26 -4.44
N ASP A 63 11.18 -12.23 -5.65
CA ASP A 63 9.74 -12.01 -5.85
C ASP A 63 8.88 -13.05 -5.13
N ILE A 64 9.30 -14.32 -5.12
CA ILE A 64 8.62 -15.40 -4.39
C ILE A 64 8.67 -15.15 -2.88
N LEU A 65 9.83 -14.77 -2.36
CA LEU A 65 10.00 -14.47 -0.94
C LEU A 65 9.12 -13.27 -0.53
N ASP A 66 9.07 -12.23 -1.34
CA ASP A 66 8.24 -11.06 -1.08
C ASP A 66 6.74 -11.41 -1.02
N ASP A 67 6.30 -12.35 -1.85
CA ASP A 67 4.89 -12.77 -1.89
C ASP A 67 4.49 -13.71 -0.73
N ILE A 68 5.41 -14.55 -0.23
CA ILE A 68 5.07 -15.60 0.76
C ILE A 68 5.63 -15.36 2.15
N SER A 69 6.61 -14.46 2.30
CA SER A 69 7.22 -14.14 3.60
C SER A 69 6.51 -12.95 4.24
N PRO A 70 6.30 -12.97 5.55
CA PRO A 70 5.89 -11.77 6.27
C PRO A 70 6.94 -10.67 6.09
N HIS A 71 6.51 -9.52 5.58
CA HIS A 71 7.37 -8.35 5.41
C HIS A 71 6.63 -7.07 5.82
N TYR A 72 7.41 -6.05 6.16
CA TYR A 72 6.84 -4.73 6.45
C TYR A 72 6.57 -3.99 5.15
N VAL A 73 5.33 -3.55 4.96
CA VAL A 73 4.96 -2.64 3.89
C VAL A 73 4.91 -1.24 4.47
N TYR A 74 5.64 -0.32 3.86
CA TYR A 74 5.63 1.10 4.21
C TYR A 74 4.88 1.85 3.12
N TYR A 75 3.91 2.64 3.52
CA TYR A 75 3.18 3.53 2.62
C TYR A 75 2.91 4.84 3.33
N ASP A 76 2.91 5.91 2.55
CA ASP A 76 2.55 7.22 3.05
C ASP A 76 1.04 7.33 3.20
N ILE A 77 0.60 7.82 4.34
CA ILE A 77 -0.81 8.04 4.64
C ILE A 77 -1.04 9.54 4.65
N GLU A 78 -1.99 9.99 3.83
CA GLU A 78 -2.44 11.37 3.84
C GLU A 78 -3.41 11.57 5.01
N ILE A 79 -3.08 12.51 5.91
CA ILE A 79 -3.96 12.94 7.00
C ILE A 79 -4.74 14.15 6.49
N ILE A 80 -6.04 14.17 6.72
CA ILE A 80 -6.84 15.36 6.39
C ILE A 80 -6.67 16.37 7.50
N ASP A 81 -6.18 17.55 7.17
CA ASP A 81 -5.78 18.59 8.10
C ASP A 81 -6.77 19.76 8.22
N GLU A 82 -7.73 19.87 7.30
CA GLU A 82 -8.73 20.94 7.29
C GLU A 82 -10.15 20.36 7.20
N LEU A 83 -11.09 21.02 7.87
CA LEU A 83 -12.53 20.74 7.73
C LEU A 83 -13.10 21.49 6.51
N ASP A 84 -13.90 20.80 5.71
CA ASP A 84 -14.53 21.40 4.53
C ASP A 84 -15.75 22.26 4.91
N LYS A 85 -15.66 23.55 4.63
CA LYS A 85 -16.72 24.55 4.90
C LYS A 85 -17.91 24.45 3.95
N ASP A 86 -17.74 23.78 2.83
CA ASP A 86 -18.81 23.65 1.83
C ASP A 86 -19.76 22.50 2.20
N THR A 87 -19.26 21.50 2.91
CA THR A 87 -20.03 20.31 3.29
C THR A 87 -20.52 20.33 4.72
N LEU A 88 -19.83 21.05 5.61
CA LEU A 88 -20.11 21.04 7.04
C LEU A 88 -20.13 22.46 7.64
N THR A 89 -21.13 22.71 8.49
CA THR A 89 -21.17 23.92 9.31
C THR A 89 -20.56 23.66 10.66
N PHE A 90 -19.50 24.40 11.02
CA PHE A 90 -18.79 24.24 12.28
C PHE A 90 -18.37 25.58 12.89
N SER A 91 -18.13 25.59 14.19
CA SER A 91 -17.65 26.74 14.93
C SER A 91 -16.13 26.86 14.84
N LYS A 92 -15.59 28.07 15.08
CA LYS A 92 -14.13 28.29 15.20
C LYS A 92 -13.49 27.44 16.31
N GLU A 93 -14.24 27.08 17.35
CA GLU A 93 -13.76 26.23 18.43
C GLU A 93 -13.60 24.79 17.96
N GLN A 94 -14.56 24.27 17.19
CA GLN A 94 -14.48 22.93 16.60
C GLN A 94 -13.36 22.84 15.57
N GLU A 95 -13.15 23.87 14.75
CA GLU A 95 -12.03 23.99 13.81
C GLU A 95 -10.68 23.86 14.57
N LYS A 96 -10.47 24.66 15.62
CA LYS A 96 -9.25 24.58 16.44
C LYS A 96 -9.05 23.24 17.14
N ARG A 97 -10.12 22.60 17.58
CA ARG A 97 -10.05 21.26 18.16
C ARG A 97 -9.63 20.22 17.12
N PHE A 98 -10.13 20.32 15.91
CA PHE A 98 -9.73 19.46 14.81
C PHE A 98 -8.26 19.66 14.44
N GLU A 99 -7.78 20.93 14.27
CA GLU A 99 -6.36 21.23 14.06
C GLU A 99 -5.47 20.62 15.15
N LYS A 100 -5.88 20.71 16.41
CA LYS A 100 -5.14 20.07 17.51
C LYS A 100 -5.13 18.55 17.43
N VAL A 101 -6.20 17.94 16.95
CA VAL A 101 -6.25 16.50 16.70
C VAL A 101 -5.26 16.09 15.63
N VAL A 102 -5.15 16.84 14.55
CA VAL A 102 -4.16 16.60 13.49
C VAL A 102 -2.74 16.65 14.06
N GLU A 103 -2.45 17.65 14.91
CA GLU A 103 -1.17 17.74 15.62
C GLU A 103 -0.91 16.51 16.51
N LEU A 104 -1.93 16.02 17.21
CA LEU A 104 -1.82 14.80 18.03
C LEU A 104 -1.53 13.56 17.18
N ILE A 105 -2.13 13.43 15.99
CA ILE A 105 -1.86 12.33 15.07
C ILE A 105 -0.41 12.39 14.59
N VAL A 106 0.05 13.55 14.13
CA VAL A 106 1.43 13.77 13.65
C VAL A 106 2.45 13.48 14.75
N THR A 107 2.15 13.86 16.00
CA THR A 107 3.01 13.58 17.16
C THR A 107 2.84 12.18 17.73
N LYS A 108 2.05 11.31 17.10
CA LYS A 108 1.79 9.92 17.50
C LYS A 108 1.07 9.76 18.84
N ASN A 109 0.38 10.77 19.30
CA ASN A 109 -0.49 10.71 20.49
C ASN A 109 -1.89 10.20 20.11
N LEU A 110 -1.95 9.01 19.52
CA LEU A 110 -3.15 8.47 18.87
C LEU A 110 -4.33 8.24 19.82
N ASP A 111 -4.07 7.91 21.10
CA ASP A 111 -5.14 7.71 22.09
C ASP A 111 -5.93 8.99 22.35
N LEU A 112 -5.22 10.11 22.54
CA LEU A 112 -5.85 11.41 22.75
C LEU A 112 -6.55 11.90 21.47
N ALA A 113 -5.92 11.69 20.34
CA ALA A 113 -6.50 12.03 19.03
C ALA A 113 -7.81 11.27 18.80
N LYS A 114 -7.84 9.97 19.10
CA LYS A 114 -9.03 9.12 18.95
C LYS A 114 -10.19 9.63 19.81
N ILE A 115 -9.95 9.89 21.09
CA ILE A 115 -10.99 10.39 22.01
C ILE A 115 -11.58 11.70 21.50
N GLU A 116 -10.73 12.60 21.03
CA GLU A 116 -11.19 13.92 20.57
C GLU A 116 -11.94 13.83 19.24
N LEU A 117 -11.49 12.96 18.30
CA LEU A 117 -12.25 12.68 17.06
C LEU A 117 -13.61 12.06 17.34
N GLU A 118 -13.70 11.11 18.28
CA GLU A 118 -14.98 10.52 18.67
C GLU A 118 -15.95 11.56 19.28
N ASN A 119 -15.42 12.57 19.97
CA ASN A 119 -16.23 13.67 20.49
C ASN A 119 -16.69 14.60 19.36
N LEU A 120 -15.81 14.98 18.47
CA LEU A 120 -16.13 15.79 17.29
C LEU A 120 -17.14 15.09 16.38
N ASP A 121 -16.99 13.77 16.18
CA ASP A 121 -17.90 12.97 15.37
C ASP A 121 -19.34 13.00 15.92
N LYS A 122 -19.50 12.85 17.24
CA LYS A 122 -20.80 12.98 17.91
C LYS A 122 -21.40 14.38 17.74
N GLU A 123 -20.57 15.43 17.89
CA GLU A 123 -21.01 16.81 17.71
C GLU A 123 -21.46 17.09 16.27
N PHE A 124 -20.74 16.54 15.29
CA PHE A 124 -21.08 16.65 13.86
C PHE A 124 -22.16 15.65 13.42
N LYS A 125 -22.67 14.82 14.34
CA LYS A 125 -23.72 13.83 14.07
C LYS A 125 -23.34 12.85 12.95
N GLN A 126 -22.08 12.42 12.93
CA GLN A 126 -21.52 11.50 11.93
C GLN A 126 -21.66 12.03 10.49
N LYS A 127 -21.40 13.30 10.28
CA LYS A 127 -21.53 13.95 8.97
C LYS A 127 -20.24 14.60 8.46
N SER A 128 -19.13 14.47 9.18
CA SER A 128 -17.84 14.97 8.72
C SER A 128 -17.01 13.86 8.13
N PHE A 129 -16.76 13.95 6.82
CA PHE A 129 -15.84 13.06 6.13
C PHE A 129 -14.46 13.05 6.79
N GLU A 130 -13.91 14.24 7.08
CA GLU A 130 -12.55 14.45 7.58
C GLU A 130 -12.35 13.80 8.96
N VAL A 131 -13.35 13.93 9.84
CA VAL A 131 -13.30 13.36 11.18
C VAL A 131 -13.37 11.83 11.11
N ILE A 132 -14.29 11.28 10.33
CA ILE A 132 -14.48 9.83 10.20
C ILE A 132 -13.28 9.20 9.49
N TYR A 133 -12.74 9.86 8.48
CA TYR A 133 -11.54 9.38 7.77
C TYR A 133 -10.33 9.32 8.70
N ASN A 134 -10.03 10.39 9.45
CA ASN A 134 -8.92 10.41 10.40
C ASN A 134 -9.13 9.41 11.55
N LEU A 135 -10.38 9.16 11.95
CA LEU A 135 -10.71 8.12 12.93
C LEU A 135 -10.46 6.71 12.37
N ALA A 136 -10.74 6.50 11.09
CA ALA A 136 -10.41 5.25 10.40
C ALA A 136 -8.90 5.00 10.38
N LEU A 137 -8.10 6.02 10.03
CA LEU A 137 -6.63 5.95 10.06
C LEU A 137 -6.08 5.54 11.43
N ILE A 138 -6.62 6.11 12.52
CA ILE A 138 -6.19 5.73 13.88
C ILE A 138 -6.54 4.27 14.19
N ASN A 139 -7.74 3.81 13.82
CA ASN A 139 -8.11 2.42 14.03
C ASN A 139 -7.26 1.46 13.18
N GLU A 140 -6.86 1.86 11.98
CA GLU A 140 -5.91 1.11 11.16
C GLU A 140 -4.54 1.02 11.83
N ALA A 141 -4.02 2.13 12.36
CA ALA A 141 -2.76 2.17 13.12
C ALA A 141 -2.79 1.25 14.36
N TYR A 142 -3.96 1.03 14.97
CA TYR A 142 -4.17 0.06 16.05
C TYR A 142 -4.42 -1.36 15.55
N ASN A 143 -4.27 -1.64 14.26
CA ASN A 143 -4.58 -2.94 13.64
C ASN A 143 -6.06 -3.39 13.84
N GLN A 144 -6.96 -2.44 14.06
CA GLN A 144 -8.40 -2.67 14.14
C GLN A 144 -9.03 -2.61 12.75
N LEU A 145 -8.53 -3.42 11.83
CA LEU A 145 -8.79 -3.33 10.38
C LEU A 145 -10.28 -3.41 10.03
N LYS A 146 -11.07 -4.19 10.77
CA LYS A 146 -12.51 -4.29 10.53
C LYS A 146 -13.21 -2.95 10.79
N ILE A 147 -12.91 -2.32 11.94
CA ILE A 147 -13.49 -1.02 12.31
C ILE A 147 -13.00 0.06 11.36
N ALA A 148 -11.72 0.07 11.03
CA ALA A 148 -11.15 1.00 10.06
C ALA A 148 -11.87 0.92 8.71
N ASN A 149 -12.08 -0.29 8.17
CA ASN A 149 -12.77 -0.49 6.91
C ASN A 149 -14.25 -0.02 6.96
N GLU A 150 -14.96 -0.25 8.06
CA GLU A 150 -16.32 0.25 8.26
C GLU A 150 -16.35 1.78 8.22
N LEU A 151 -15.43 2.44 8.92
CA LEU A 151 -15.30 3.91 8.96
C LEU A 151 -14.87 4.49 7.61
N TYR A 152 -13.95 3.85 6.87
CA TYR A 152 -13.60 4.31 5.51
C TYR A 152 -14.79 4.24 4.56
N ASN A 153 -15.59 3.18 4.65
CA ASN A 153 -16.80 3.07 3.84
C ASN A 153 -17.84 4.15 4.21
N GLU A 154 -17.97 4.47 5.51
CA GLU A 154 -18.83 5.55 5.98
C GLU A 154 -18.34 6.91 5.47
N ALA A 155 -17.05 7.21 5.62
CA ALA A 155 -16.42 8.41 5.10
C ALA A 155 -16.65 8.56 3.59
N LYS A 156 -16.45 7.48 2.82
CA LYS A 156 -16.67 7.46 1.37
C LYS A 156 -18.09 7.85 0.98
N MET A 157 -19.08 7.47 1.77
CA MET A 157 -20.48 7.83 1.50
C MET A 157 -20.79 9.30 1.77
N LEU A 158 -19.98 9.97 2.59
CA LEU A 158 -20.17 11.38 2.95
C LEU A 158 -19.45 12.32 2.00
N THR A 159 -18.38 11.89 1.34
CA THR A 159 -17.61 12.79 0.48
C THR A 159 -18.32 13.04 -0.83
N LEU A 160 -18.53 14.31 -1.11
CA LEU A 160 -18.94 14.83 -2.42
C LEU A 160 -17.75 15.31 -3.26
N ASN A 161 -16.57 15.39 -2.65
CA ASN A 161 -15.36 15.90 -3.27
C ASN A 161 -14.59 14.76 -3.95
N THR A 162 -14.42 14.84 -5.26
CA THR A 162 -13.68 13.85 -6.06
C THR A 162 -12.22 13.70 -5.63
N LYS A 163 -11.61 14.74 -5.04
CA LYS A 163 -10.24 14.69 -4.51
C LYS A 163 -10.09 13.61 -3.45
N TYR A 164 -11.08 13.43 -2.59
CA TYR A 164 -11.04 12.46 -1.49
C TYR A 164 -11.54 11.06 -1.86
N LEU A 165 -12.19 10.92 -3.03
CA LEU A 165 -12.63 9.60 -3.51
C LEU A 165 -11.45 8.64 -3.79
N ASP A 166 -10.28 9.18 -4.09
CA ASP A 166 -9.07 8.37 -4.34
C ASP A 166 -8.38 7.94 -3.05
N LEU A 167 -8.57 8.66 -1.93
CA LEU A 167 -8.03 8.30 -0.62
C LEU A 167 -8.80 7.14 0.04
N ALA A 168 -10.05 6.91 -0.36
CA ALA A 168 -10.94 5.90 0.21
C ALA A 168 -11.00 4.59 -0.62
N LYS A 169 -10.05 4.37 -1.54
CA LYS A 169 -9.90 3.12 -2.32
C LYS A 169 -9.01 2.13 -1.64
#